data_30b9e559bd411fa7579d91b19520051b
#
_entry.id   30b9e559bd411fa7579d91b19520051b
#
_cell.length_a   1.000
_cell.length_b   1.000
_cell.length_c   1.000
_cell.angle_alpha   90.00
_cell.angle_beta   90.00
_cell.angle_gamma   90.00
#
_symmetry.space_group_name_H-M   'P 1'
#
loop_
_entity.id
_entity.type
_entity.pdbx_description
1 polymer ?
#
loop_
_entity_poly.entity_id
_entity_poly.type
_entity_poly.pdbx_seq_one_letter_code
_entity_poly.pdbx_strand_id
1 'polypeptide(L)'
;MISIEGLKVEFGTTPLFEDVSFVINKKDRIALVGKNGAGKSTMLKILAGLQQPTEGVVAVQRGITIGYLPQVMILSDTRTVMAEAEMAFEHIFEMQEKLEKMNQELADRTDYDSESYHELIERFTHENERFLMMGGTNYRAEIERTLTGLGFNRTDFDRPTSEFSGGWRMRIELAKLLLRRPDVLLLDEPTNHLDIESIQWLENFLKMSSGAVVLVSHDRAFINNVTNRTIEISCGRIYDYKVAYDEFVVLRKERREQQLRAYENQQKEIKDTEDFIERFRYKATKAVQVQSRIKQLEKIVPIEIDEEDTSTLRLKFPPSMRSGNYPVICENVKKAYGDHVVFHDVNLTIHRGEKVAFVGKNGEGKSTLVKCIMDEIPYEGKLTIGHNVQIGYFAQNQAQLLDENVTVFDTIDRVAKGDIRLKIRDILGAFMFGGEASEKKVKVLSGGERSRLAMIKLLLEPVNFLILDEPTNHLDMRSKDVLKEALKEFDGTVIVVSHDREFLDGLVTKVYEFGGGLVKEHIGGIYDFLQKKKMENLNELQLSQSPQTASPKKEEPAESESKLSYEAQKELNKKIR
;
A
#
# COMPACT_ATOMS: atom_id res chain seq x y z
N MET A 1 -5.88 22.83 -13.22
CA MET A 1 -5.34 22.92 -11.85
C MET A 1 -3.82 22.86 -11.85
N ILE A 2 -3.20 21.79 -12.28
CA ILE A 2 -1.75 21.70 -12.47
C ILE A 2 -1.49 21.29 -13.91
N SER A 3 -0.71 22.09 -14.67
CA SER A 3 -0.22 21.74 -16.00
C SER A 3 1.27 21.48 -15.93
N ILE A 4 1.69 20.40 -16.52
CA ILE A 4 3.09 19.99 -16.65
C ILE A 4 3.42 20.03 -18.13
N GLU A 5 4.48 20.77 -18.51
CA GLU A 5 4.86 21.00 -19.92
C GLU A 5 6.36 20.84 -20.11
N GLY A 6 6.73 19.89 -21.02
CA GLY A 6 8.09 19.64 -21.44
C GLY A 6 9.06 19.31 -20.31
N LEU A 7 8.58 18.59 -19.27
CA LEU A 7 9.38 18.32 -18.08
C LEU A 7 10.51 17.34 -18.38
N LYS A 8 11.74 17.73 -18.01
CA LYS A 8 12.93 16.90 -18.08
C LYS A 8 13.63 16.85 -16.74
N VAL A 9 14.12 15.67 -16.36
CA VAL A 9 14.91 15.47 -15.16
C VAL A 9 16.10 14.58 -15.47
N GLU A 10 17.28 15.03 -15.08
CA GLU A 10 18.54 14.32 -15.25
C GLU A 10 19.24 14.16 -13.91
N PHE A 11 19.88 13.01 -13.72
CA PHE A 11 20.83 12.77 -12.63
C PHE A 11 22.22 12.47 -13.22
N GLY A 12 23.10 13.45 -13.13
CA GLY A 12 24.39 13.39 -13.81
C GLY A 12 24.22 13.48 -15.33
N THR A 13 24.61 12.44 -16.07
CA THR A 13 24.49 12.37 -17.54
C THR A 13 23.34 11.53 -18.04
N THR A 14 22.56 10.93 -17.13
CA THR A 14 21.48 10.00 -17.50
C THR A 14 20.12 10.68 -17.27
N PRO A 15 19.32 10.86 -18.34
CA PRO A 15 17.97 11.38 -18.18
C PRO A 15 17.08 10.34 -17.49
N LEU A 16 16.33 10.79 -16.50
CA LEU A 16 15.33 9.97 -15.82
C LEU A 16 14.04 9.94 -16.66
N PHE A 17 13.61 11.10 -17.15
CA PHE A 17 12.55 11.27 -18.13
C PHE A 17 12.71 12.59 -18.89
N GLU A 18 12.18 12.61 -20.12
CA GLU A 18 12.29 13.74 -21.06
C GLU A 18 10.94 14.03 -21.72
N ASP A 19 10.68 15.31 -21.98
CA ASP A 19 9.52 15.82 -22.69
C ASP A 19 8.18 15.30 -22.12
N VAL A 20 8.07 15.37 -20.80
CA VAL A 20 6.90 14.91 -20.08
C VAL A 20 5.86 16.02 -19.99
N SER A 21 4.67 15.78 -20.54
CA SER A 21 3.56 16.74 -20.51
C SER A 21 2.24 16.06 -20.17
N PHE A 22 1.54 16.55 -19.15
CA PHE A 22 0.19 16.12 -18.78
C PHE A 22 -0.48 17.15 -17.87
N VAL A 23 -1.79 16.99 -17.65
CA VAL A 23 -2.59 17.90 -16.82
C VAL A 23 -3.31 17.14 -15.72
N ILE A 24 -3.31 17.71 -14.51
CA ILE A 24 -4.10 17.21 -13.37
C ILE A 24 -5.32 18.13 -13.22
N ASN A 25 -6.51 17.58 -13.39
CA ASN A 25 -7.78 18.30 -13.24
C ASN A 25 -8.37 18.11 -11.85
N LYS A 26 -9.38 18.91 -11.52
CA LYS A 26 -10.15 18.76 -10.30
C LYS A 26 -10.87 17.40 -10.28
N LYS A 27 -10.76 16.69 -9.17
CA LYS A 27 -11.30 15.32 -8.97
C LYS A 27 -10.63 14.21 -9.77
N ASP A 28 -9.52 14.45 -10.46
CA ASP A 28 -8.75 13.35 -11.07
C ASP A 28 -8.27 12.39 -9.98
N ARG A 29 -8.34 11.09 -10.28
CA ARG A 29 -7.84 9.99 -9.45
C ARG A 29 -6.78 9.25 -10.25
N ILE A 30 -5.53 9.64 -10.09
CA ILE A 30 -4.41 9.22 -10.93
C ILE A 30 -3.56 8.20 -10.20
N ALA A 31 -3.35 7.04 -10.82
CA ALA A 31 -2.27 6.12 -10.46
C ALA A 31 -1.01 6.47 -11.24
N LEU A 32 0.07 6.79 -10.57
CA LEU A 32 1.38 6.96 -11.20
C LEU A 32 2.15 5.65 -11.10
N VAL A 33 2.33 4.97 -12.24
CA VAL A 33 2.93 3.64 -12.29
C VAL A 33 4.21 3.63 -13.12
N GLY A 34 5.04 2.61 -12.94
CA GLY A 34 6.33 2.46 -13.63
C GLY A 34 7.28 1.57 -12.85
N LYS A 35 8.38 1.15 -13.48
CA LYS A 35 9.43 0.36 -12.82
C LYS A 35 10.01 1.09 -11.59
N ASN A 36 10.62 0.34 -10.67
CA ASN A 36 11.40 0.96 -9.61
C ASN A 36 12.58 1.73 -10.21
N GLY A 37 12.79 2.95 -9.72
CA GLY A 37 13.78 3.86 -10.31
C GLY A 37 13.30 4.67 -11.53
N ALA A 38 12.08 4.46 -12.05
CA ALA A 38 11.55 5.23 -13.18
C ALA A 38 11.24 6.71 -12.87
N GLY A 39 11.40 7.14 -11.61
CA GLY A 39 11.19 8.54 -11.23
C GLY A 39 9.81 8.87 -10.64
N LYS A 40 9.02 7.89 -10.22
CA LYS A 40 7.68 8.12 -9.61
C LYS A 40 7.72 9.10 -8.44
N SER A 41 8.54 8.81 -7.42
CA SER A 41 8.70 9.68 -6.23
C SER A 41 9.32 11.04 -6.58
N THR A 42 10.22 11.08 -7.59
CA THR A 42 10.79 12.33 -8.11
C THR A 42 9.70 13.19 -8.74
N MET A 43 8.82 12.61 -9.54
CA MET A 43 7.66 13.29 -10.11
C MET A 43 6.76 13.88 -9.03
N LEU A 44 6.43 13.11 -7.99
CA LEU A 44 5.62 13.61 -6.88
C LEU A 44 6.31 14.77 -6.14
N LYS A 45 7.63 14.71 -5.92
CA LYS A 45 8.40 15.80 -5.31
C LYS A 45 8.40 17.08 -6.15
N ILE A 46 8.49 16.94 -7.47
CA ILE A 46 8.42 18.08 -8.40
C ILE A 46 7.03 18.70 -8.38
N LEU A 47 5.96 17.90 -8.41
CA LEU A 47 4.58 18.35 -8.29
C LEU A 47 4.31 19.06 -6.96
N ALA A 48 4.96 18.59 -5.89
CA ALA A 48 4.89 19.21 -4.56
C ALA A 48 5.75 20.47 -4.42
N GLY A 49 6.55 20.83 -5.46
CA GLY A 49 7.47 21.98 -5.40
C GLY A 49 8.72 21.77 -4.55
N LEU A 50 8.97 20.53 -4.10
CA LEU A 50 10.13 20.17 -3.25
C LEU A 50 11.40 19.93 -4.05
N GLN A 51 11.29 19.72 -5.35
CA GLN A 51 12.39 19.51 -6.27
C GLN A 51 12.15 20.28 -7.56
N GLN A 52 13.18 20.95 -8.07
CA GLN A 52 13.11 21.63 -9.35
C GLN A 52 13.43 20.65 -10.49
N PRO A 53 12.72 20.72 -11.61
CA PRO A 53 13.09 19.97 -12.82
C PRO A 53 14.35 20.55 -13.46
N THR A 54 15.01 19.78 -14.33
CA THR A 54 16.15 20.27 -15.13
C THR A 54 15.67 21.21 -16.24
N GLU A 55 14.56 20.85 -16.91
CA GLU A 55 13.91 21.67 -17.93
C GLU A 55 12.39 21.49 -17.83
N GLY A 56 11.63 22.41 -18.43
CA GLY A 56 10.17 22.39 -18.42
C GLY A 56 9.56 23.19 -17.27
N VAL A 57 8.23 23.25 -17.23
CA VAL A 57 7.47 24.07 -16.27
C VAL A 57 6.34 23.27 -15.65
N VAL A 58 6.16 23.45 -14.33
CA VAL A 58 4.97 23.02 -13.61
C VAL A 58 4.16 24.26 -13.25
N ALA A 59 3.05 24.48 -13.96
CA ALA A 59 2.16 25.60 -13.74
C ALA A 59 1.04 25.18 -12.78
N VAL A 60 1.00 25.79 -11.58
CA VAL A 60 -0.05 25.58 -10.58
C VAL A 60 -0.97 26.80 -10.58
N GLN A 61 -2.26 26.58 -10.69
CA GLN A 61 -3.26 27.65 -10.62
C GLN A 61 -3.21 28.32 -9.24
N ARG A 62 -3.31 29.66 -9.19
CA ARG A 62 -3.27 30.43 -7.93
C ARG A 62 -4.37 29.98 -6.98
N GLY A 63 -4.01 29.81 -5.71
CA GLY A 63 -4.94 29.42 -4.64
C GLY A 63 -5.15 27.91 -4.50
N ILE A 64 -4.48 27.08 -5.32
CA ILE A 64 -4.52 25.61 -5.17
C ILE A 64 -3.56 25.19 -4.08
N THR A 65 -4.07 24.38 -3.14
CA THR A 65 -3.30 23.76 -2.06
C THR A 65 -2.85 22.36 -2.46
N ILE A 66 -1.57 22.05 -2.25
CA ILE A 66 -0.99 20.74 -2.56
C ILE A 66 -0.52 20.12 -1.25
N GLY A 67 -0.98 18.89 -0.99
CA GLY A 67 -0.54 18.07 0.12
C GLY A 67 0.31 16.91 -0.40
N TYR A 68 1.46 16.66 0.22
CA TYR A 68 2.37 15.58 -0.17
C TYR A 68 2.70 14.70 1.04
N LEU A 69 2.54 13.39 0.88
CA LEU A 69 3.00 12.37 1.84
C LEU A 69 4.27 11.74 1.30
N PRO A 70 5.46 12.02 1.86
CA PRO A 70 6.69 11.36 1.46
C PRO A 70 6.81 9.96 2.08
N GLN A 71 7.66 9.13 1.46
CA GLN A 71 7.91 7.77 1.92
C GLN A 71 8.64 7.70 3.29
N VAL A 72 9.39 8.73 3.66
CA VAL A 72 10.13 8.82 4.95
C VAL A 72 9.84 10.16 5.59
N MET A 73 9.48 10.15 6.87
CA MET A 73 9.13 11.36 7.63
C MET A 73 9.92 11.51 8.92
N ILE A 74 10.06 12.77 9.37
CA ILE A 74 10.62 13.15 10.66
C ILE A 74 9.53 13.90 11.41
N LEU A 75 8.98 13.29 12.48
CA LEU A 75 8.01 13.90 13.37
C LEU A 75 8.70 14.56 14.57
N SER A 76 8.02 15.56 15.13
CA SER A 76 8.35 16.13 16.43
C SER A 76 7.98 15.14 17.55
N ASP A 77 8.95 14.79 18.41
CA ASP A 77 8.77 13.80 19.48
C ASP A 77 8.12 14.36 20.76
N THR A 78 7.70 15.64 20.77
CA THR A 78 7.32 16.36 21.99
C THR A 78 5.81 16.46 22.22
N ARG A 79 4.97 16.07 21.26
CA ARG A 79 3.51 16.25 21.33
C ARG A 79 2.78 14.93 21.49
N THR A 80 1.53 15.01 21.96
CA THR A 80 0.60 13.87 21.93
C THR A 80 0.05 13.65 20.52
N VAL A 81 -0.49 12.46 20.25
CA VAL A 81 -1.11 12.12 18.96
C VAL A 81 -2.22 13.13 18.59
N MET A 82 -3.08 13.47 19.57
CA MET A 82 -4.15 14.44 19.36
C MET A 82 -3.58 15.84 19.04
N ALA A 83 -2.65 16.34 19.84
CA ALA A 83 -2.05 17.66 19.65
C ALA A 83 -1.30 17.77 18.31
N GLU A 84 -0.67 16.68 17.85
CA GLU A 84 -0.02 16.64 16.54
C GLU A 84 -1.04 16.66 15.39
N ALA A 85 -2.17 15.96 15.54
CA ALA A 85 -3.25 15.98 14.56
C ALA A 85 -3.98 17.34 14.50
N GLU A 86 -4.12 18.03 15.64
CA GLU A 86 -4.70 19.39 15.75
C GLU A 86 -3.94 20.44 14.93
N MET A 87 -2.65 20.23 14.67
CA MET A 87 -1.88 21.12 13.78
C MET A 87 -2.39 21.18 12.33
N ALA A 88 -3.21 20.21 11.92
CA ALA A 88 -3.90 20.31 10.63
C ALA A 88 -4.89 21.48 10.57
N PHE A 89 -5.36 21.93 11.71
CA PHE A 89 -6.37 22.97 11.89
C PHE A 89 -5.80 24.29 12.44
N GLU A 90 -4.48 24.50 12.35
CA GLU A 90 -3.82 25.73 12.83
C GLU A 90 -4.52 27.01 12.34
N HIS A 91 -4.94 27.03 11.06
CA HIS A 91 -5.70 28.14 10.48
C HIS A 91 -7.08 28.36 11.14
N ILE A 92 -7.72 27.31 11.67
CA ILE A 92 -9.00 27.42 12.41
C ILE A 92 -8.75 28.03 13.79
N PHE A 93 -7.66 27.65 14.45
CA PHE A 93 -7.28 28.24 15.73
C PHE A 93 -6.91 29.73 15.60
N GLU A 94 -6.20 30.11 14.53
CA GLU A 94 -5.93 31.52 14.22
C GLU A 94 -7.23 32.30 13.99
N MET A 95 -8.19 31.73 13.28
CA MET A 95 -9.51 32.34 13.07
C MET A 95 -10.29 32.44 14.38
N GLN A 96 -10.25 31.40 15.22
CA GLN A 96 -10.90 31.40 16.52
C GLN A 96 -10.33 32.52 17.42
N GLU A 97 -9.00 32.62 17.52
CA GLU A 97 -8.34 33.67 18.28
C GLU A 97 -8.71 35.08 17.76
N LYS A 98 -8.80 35.24 16.44
CA LYS A 98 -9.24 36.48 15.81
C LYS A 98 -10.69 36.81 16.15
N LEU A 99 -11.59 35.83 16.12
CA LEU A 99 -12.99 35.99 16.52
C LEU A 99 -13.13 36.31 17.99
N GLU A 100 -12.35 35.70 18.87
CA GLU A 100 -12.34 36.01 20.30
C GLU A 100 -11.90 37.45 20.57
N LYS A 101 -10.83 37.92 19.90
CA LYS A 101 -10.38 39.32 19.96
C LYS A 101 -11.45 40.30 19.48
N MET A 102 -12.10 39.99 18.35
CA MET A 102 -13.21 40.84 17.85
C MET A 102 -14.41 40.83 18.79
N ASN A 103 -14.74 39.68 19.38
CA ASN A 103 -15.83 39.58 20.35
C ASN A 103 -15.54 40.38 21.63
N GLN A 104 -14.30 40.35 22.10
CA GLN A 104 -13.86 41.13 23.24
C GLN A 104 -13.89 42.64 22.93
N GLU A 105 -13.42 43.05 21.76
CA GLU A 105 -13.50 44.43 21.29
C GLU A 105 -14.95 44.91 21.18
N LEU A 106 -15.88 44.08 20.70
CA LEU A 106 -17.32 44.39 20.68
C LEU A 106 -17.92 44.54 22.09
N ALA A 107 -17.47 43.73 23.04
CA ALA A 107 -17.94 43.76 24.43
C ALA A 107 -17.42 44.98 25.22
N ASP A 108 -16.20 45.43 24.92
CA ASP A 108 -15.56 46.57 25.63
C ASP A 108 -16.03 47.94 25.08
N ARG A 109 -16.63 48.00 23.88
CA ARG A 109 -17.11 49.23 23.25
C ARG A 109 -18.49 49.63 23.74
N THR A 110 -18.70 50.92 23.91
CA THR A 110 -19.98 51.52 24.33
C THR A 110 -20.59 52.40 23.27
N ASP A 111 -19.93 52.61 22.14
CA ASP A 111 -20.32 53.49 21.03
C ASP A 111 -21.15 52.74 19.96
N TYR A 112 -22.27 52.17 20.38
CA TYR A 112 -23.09 51.25 19.57
C TYR A 112 -23.65 51.86 18.27
N ASP A 113 -23.78 53.18 18.19
CA ASP A 113 -24.30 53.88 17.02
C ASP A 113 -23.20 54.36 16.05
N SER A 114 -21.93 54.04 16.32
CA SER A 114 -20.83 54.45 15.45
C SER A 114 -20.71 53.55 14.21
N GLU A 115 -20.36 54.17 13.08
CA GLU A 115 -20.13 53.44 11.81
C GLU A 115 -19.03 52.36 11.97
N SER A 116 -18.00 52.68 12.75
CA SER A 116 -16.92 51.72 13.04
C SER A 116 -17.35 50.53 13.91
N TYR A 117 -18.38 50.68 14.75
CA TYR A 117 -18.96 49.58 15.50
C TYR A 117 -19.77 48.63 14.59
N HIS A 118 -20.55 49.22 13.67
CA HIS A 118 -21.30 48.44 12.69
C HIS A 118 -20.37 47.69 11.72
N GLU A 119 -19.30 48.30 11.25
CA GLU A 119 -18.28 47.61 10.43
C GLU A 119 -17.61 46.45 11.18
N LEU A 120 -17.39 46.58 12.50
CA LEU A 120 -16.83 45.51 13.31
C LEU A 120 -17.80 44.32 13.45
N ILE A 121 -19.10 44.59 13.63
CA ILE A 121 -20.16 43.57 13.65
C ILE A 121 -20.22 42.83 12.32
N GLU A 122 -20.20 43.53 11.19
CA GLU A 122 -20.22 42.90 9.86
C GLU A 122 -18.99 42.01 9.65
N ARG A 123 -17.80 42.50 10.01
CA ARG A 123 -16.57 41.71 9.93
C ARG A 123 -16.62 40.47 10.82
N PHE A 124 -17.10 40.63 12.07
CA PHE A 124 -17.25 39.48 13.00
C PHE A 124 -18.24 38.47 12.44
N THR A 125 -19.37 38.91 11.92
CA THR A 125 -20.39 38.03 11.34
C THR A 125 -19.83 37.26 10.16
N HIS A 126 -19.16 37.93 9.23
CA HIS A 126 -18.55 37.32 8.06
C HIS A 126 -17.45 36.30 8.44
N GLU A 127 -16.55 36.67 9.36
CA GLU A 127 -15.47 35.74 9.80
C GLU A 127 -16.05 34.56 10.61
N ASN A 128 -17.13 34.77 11.38
CA ASN A 128 -17.80 33.69 12.12
C ASN A 128 -18.52 32.72 11.17
N GLU A 129 -19.21 33.24 10.15
CA GLU A 129 -19.79 32.35 9.10
C GLU A 129 -18.71 31.55 8.39
N ARG A 130 -17.59 32.15 8.07
CA ARG A 130 -16.45 31.50 7.45
C ARG A 130 -15.87 30.40 8.37
N PHE A 131 -15.70 30.68 9.66
CA PHE A 131 -15.26 29.73 10.67
C PHE A 131 -16.20 28.51 10.76
N LEU A 132 -17.51 28.76 10.78
CA LEU A 132 -18.52 27.69 10.79
C LEU A 132 -18.49 26.85 9.51
N MET A 133 -18.39 27.50 8.34
CA MET A 133 -18.29 26.80 7.04
C MET A 133 -17.03 25.94 6.93
N MET A 134 -15.94 26.35 7.56
CA MET A 134 -14.68 25.60 7.59
C MET A 134 -14.67 24.46 8.63
N GLY A 135 -15.78 24.24 9.34
CA GLY A 135 -15.91 23.15 10.32
C GLY A 135 -15.32 23.47 11.69
N GLY A 136 -15.18 24.74 12.06
CA GLY A 136 -14.53 25.21 13.28
C GLY A 136 -15.09 24.63 14.59
N THR A 137 -16.34 24.15 14.62
CA THR A 137 -16.95 23.51 15.79
C THR A 137 -16.76 21.99 15.81
N ASN A 138 -16.46 21.36 14.68
CA ASN A 138 -16.46 19.88 14.52
C ASN A 138 -15.09 19.27 14.31
N TYR A 139 -14.01 20.07 14.32
CA TYR A 139 -12.65 19.59 14.01
C TYR A 139 -12.20 18.43 14.90
N ARG A 140 -12.55 18.42 16.17
CA ARG A 140 -12.20 17.35 17.13
C ARG A 140 -12.83 16.01 16.73
N ALA A 141 -14.10 16.01 16.37
CA ALA A 141 -14.78 14.81 15.91
C ALA A 141 -14.19 14.29 14.58
N GLU A 142 -13.77 15.19 13.69
CA GLU A 142 -13.07 14.81 12.46
C GLU A 142 -11.69 14.21 12.73
N ILE A 143 -10.92 14.76 13.69
CA ILE A 143 -9.65 14.18 14.13
C ILE A 143 -9.86 12.78 14.70
N GLU A 144 -10.80 12.63 15.66
CA GLU A 144 -11.09 11.32 16.26
C GLU A 144 -11.49 10.29 15.20
N ARG A 145 -12.37 10.67 14.27
CA ARG A 145 -12.81 9.79 13.18
C ARG A 145 -11.65 9.39 12.27
N THR A 146 -10.77 10.33 11.94
CA THR A 146 -9.63 10.08 11.04
C THR A 146 -8.58 9.21 11.72
N LEU A 147 -8.22 9.50 12.97
CA LEU A 147 -7.28 8.70 13.75
C LEU A 147 -7.81 7.28 13.98
N THR A 148 -9.09 7.14 14.36
CA THR A 148 -9.73 5.82 14.54
C THR A 148 -9.75 5.05 13.22
N GLY A 149 -10.04 5.71 12.11
CA GLY A 149 -10.02 5.10 10.79
C GLY A 149 -8.64 4.61 10.37
N LEU A 150 -7.58 5.27 10.83
CA LEU A 150 -6.18 4.85 10.64
C LEU A 150 -5.67 3.87 11.70
N GLY A 151 -6.57 3.34 12.56
CA GLY A 151 -6.29 2.26 13.50
C GLY A 151 -5.89 2.68 14.90
N PHE A 152 -5.91 3.98 15.27
CA PHE A 152 -5.66 4.44 16.63
C PHE A 152 -6.87 4.17 17.52
N ASN A 153 -6.61 3.76 18.77
CA ASN A 153 -7.61 3.69 19.81
C ASN A 153 -7.73 5.05 20.53
N ARG A 154 -8.86 5.33 21.17
CA ARG A 154 -9.04 6.55 21.94
C ARG A 154 -8.00 6.73 23.05
N THR A 155 -7.54 5.62 23.63
CA THR A 155 -6.49 5.59 24.65
C THR A 155 -5.12 6.05 24.14
N ASP A 156 -4.91 6.02 22.81
CA ASP A 156 -3.65 6.43 22.19
C ASP A 156 -3.55 7.94 21.96
N PHE A 157 -4.68 8.66 22.01
CA PHE A 157 -4.75 10.06 21.63
C PHE A 157 -3.92 10.98 22.52
N ASP A 158 -3.86 10.67 23.81
CA ASP A 158 -3.12 11.46 24.81
C ASP A 158 -1.66 10.98 25.00
N ARG A 159 -1.26 9.92 24.29
CA ARG A 159 0.08 9.38 24.36
C ARG A 159 1.06 10.20 23.52
N PRO A 160 2.32 10.38 24.00
CA PRO A 160 3.37 11.07 23.24
C PRO A 160 3.69 10.33 21.93
N THR A 161 3.93 11.07 20.85
CA THR A 161 4.30 10.49 19.54
C THR A 161 5.61 9.72 19.59
N SER A 162 6.50 10.01 20.56
CA SER A 162 7.77 9.31 20.78
C SER A 162 7.61 7.84 21.16
N GLU A 163 6.48 7.44 21.77
CA GLU A 163 6.21 6.06 22.15
C GLU A 163 5.82 5.16 20.96
N PHE A 164 5.54 5.76 19.80
CA PHE A 164 5.06 5.05 18.64
C PHE A 164 6.18 4.69 17.66
N SER A 165 6.05 3.52 17.03
CA SER A 165 6.96 3.10 15.95
C SER A 165 6.86 4.01 14.72
N GLY A 166 7.88 3.94 13.85
CA GLY A 166 7.90 4.73 12.61
C GLY A 166 6.64 4.58 11.75
N GLY A 167 6.07 3.37 11.67
CA GLY A 167 4.83 3.13 10.94
C GLY A 167 3.61 3.83 11.54
N TRP A 168 3.51 3.88 12.87
CA TRP A 168 2.44 4.62 13.54
C TRP A 168 2.61 6.14 13.38
N ARG A 169 3.84 6.64 13.44
CA ARG A 169 4.14 8.06 13.18
C ARG A 169 3.75 8.46 11.75
N MET A 170 3.98 7.57 10.77
CA MET A 170 3.54 7.79 9.39
C MET A 170 2.01 7.93 9.30
N ARG A 171 1.25 7.13 10.08
CA ARG A 171 -0.21 7.25 10.15
C ARG A 171 -0.67 8.60 10.72
N ILE A 172 0.04 9.16 11.71
CA ILE A 172 -0.27 10.49 12.25
C ILE A 172 -0.09 11.56 11.17
N GLU A 173 1.01 11.51 10.41
CA GLU A 173 1.24 12.45 9.32
C GLU A 173 0.21 12.30 8.19
N LEU A 174 -0.14 11.06 7.86
CA LEU A 174 -1.23 10.80 6.92
C LEU A 174 -2.54 11.41 7.44
N ALA A 175 -2.87 11.25 8.72
CA ALA A 175 -4.04 11.87 9.33
C ALA A 175 -4.03 13.40 9.18
N LYS A 176 -2.92 14.07 9.52
CA LYS A 176 -2.74 15.52 9.37
C LYS A 176 -2.96 15.96 7.92
N LEU A 177 -2.39 15.21 6.98
CA LEU A 177 -2.51 15.52 5.57
C LEU A 177 -3.96 15.40 5.07
N LEU A 178 -4.66 14.33 5.47
CA LEU A 178 -6.06 14.10 5.10
C LEU A 178 -7.00 15.15 5.73
N LEU A 179 -6.74 15.55 6.97
CA LEU A 179 -7.51 16.57 7.69
C LEU A 179 -7.38 17.97 7.07
N ARG A 180 -6.22 18.29 6.50
CA ARG A 180 -6.01 19.57 5.77
C ARG A 180 -6.84 19.68 4.49
N ARG A 181 -7.34 18.57 3.95
CA ARG A 181 -8.17 18.50 2.73
C ARG A 181 -7.61 19.32 1.56
N PRO A 182 -6.37 19.12 1.12
CA PRO A 182 -5.79 19.87 0.03
C PRO A 182 -6.54 19.66 -1.29
N ASP A 183 -6.44 20.61 -2.22
CA ASP A 183 -7.04 20.50 -3.55
C ASP A 183 -6.39 19.41 -4.40
N VAL A 184 -5.09 19.17 -4.19
CA VAL A 184 -4.33 18.08 -4.82
C VAL A 184 -3.57 17.31 -3.74
N LEU A 185 -3.85 16.03 -3.63
CA LEU A 185 -3.24 15.12 -2.68
C LEU A 185 -2.26 14.20 -3.42
N LEU A 186 -1.00 14.25 -3.05
CA LEU A 186 0.09 13.45 -3.60
C LEU A 186 0.53 12.41 -2.56
N LEU A 187 0.35 11.13 -2.87
CA LEU A 187 0.61 10.03 -1.93
C LEU A 187 1.68 9.08 -2.49
N ASP A 188 2.77 8.92 -1.75
CA ASP A 188 3.84 7.98 -2.09
C ASP A 188 3.80 6.77 -1.13
N GLU A 189 3.34 5.61 -1.62
CA GLU A 189 3.16 4.36 -0.88
C GLU A 189 2.34 4.51 0.43
N PRO A 190 1.12 5.07 0.39
CA PRO A 190 0.33 5.34 1.61
C PRO A 190 -0.15 4.08 2.33
N THR A 191 -0.16 2.93 1.65
CA THR A 191 -0.61 1.64 2.20
C THR A 191 0.46 0.95 3.05
N ASN A 192 1.73 1.38 2.94
CA ASN A 192 2.79 0.84 3.77
C ASN A 192 2.47 1.07 5.25
N HIS A 193 2.63 0.03 6.06
CA HIS A 193 2.37 0.05 7.50
C HIS A 193 0.89 0.18 7.92
N LEU A 194 -0.08 0.21 6.99
CA LEU A 194 -1.50 0.16 7.29
C LEU A 194 -1.98 -1.30 7.38
N ASP A 195 -2.89 -1.56 8.32
CA ASP A 195 -3.62 -2.83 8.34
C ASP A 195 -4.80 -2.81 7.35
N ILE A 196 -5.38 -3.98 7.09
CA ILE A 196 -6.43 -4.15 6.08
C ILE A 196 -7.63 -3.23 6.33
N GLU A 197 -8.02 -3.03 7.60
CA GLU A 197 -9.16 -2.17 7.96
C GLU A 197 -8.85 -0.70 7.68
N SER A 198 -7.65 -0.24 8.05
CA SER A 198 -7.16 1.12 7.77
C SER A 198 -7.02 1.38 6.27
N ILE A 199 -6.56 0.38 5.48
CA ILE A 199 -6.51 0.49 4.01
C ILE A 199 -7.92 0.67 3.44
N GLN A 200 -8.90 -0.12 3.86
CA GLN A 200 -10.29 0.01 3.41
C GLN A 200 -10.90 1.35 3.80
N TRP A 201 -10.62 1.83 4.99
CA TRP A 201 -11.04 3.16 5.43
C TRP A 201 -10.44 4.26 4.54
N LEU A 202 -9.14 4.19 4.26
CA LEU A 202 -8.44 5.14 3.40
C LEU A 202 -8.99 5.12 1.96
N GLU A 203 -9.26 3.94 1.39
CA GLU A 203 -9.94 3.79 0.09
C GLU A 203 -11.25 4.57 0.04
N ASN A 204 -12.11 4.38 1.05
CA ASN A 204 -13.39 5.06 1.14
C ASN A 204 -13.23 6.58 1.31
N PHE A 205 -12.29 7.01 2.15
CA PHE A 205 -11.99 8.42 2.35
C PHE A 205 -11.54 9.09 1.05
N LEU A 206 -10.59 8.48 0.31
CA LEU A 206 -10.09 9.01 -0.95
C LEU A 206 -11.16 9.04 -2.05
N LYS A 207 -12.06 8.05 -2.11
CA LYS A 207 -13.20 8.05 -3.03
C LYS A 207 -14.15 9.22 -2.79
N MET A 208 -14.38 9.58 -1.53
CA MET A 208 -15.28 10.67 -1.15
C MET A 208 -14.61 12.06 -1.21
N SER A 209 -13.29 12.13 -1.28
CA SER A 209 -12.54 13.39 -1.32
C SER A 209 -12.94 14.24 -2.53
N SER A 210 -13.02 15.55 -2.36
CA SER A 210 -13.37 16.53 -3.41
C SER A 210 -12.18 16.95 -4.27
N GLY A 211 -10.96 16.85 -3.74
CA GLY A 211 -9.72 17.22 -4.41
C GLY A 211 -9.24 16.15 -5.41
N ALA A 212 -8.22 16.47 -6.20
CA ALA A 212 -7.52 15.49 -7.03
C ALA A 212 -6.59 14.62 -6.17
N VAL A 213 -6.39 13.36 -6.59
CA VAL A 213 -5.47 12.45 -5.92
C VAL A 213 -4.50 11.88 -6.95
N VAL A 214 -3.20 11.98 -6.67
CA VAL A 214 -2.15 11.30 -7.42
C VAL A 214 -1.46 10.35 -6.45
N LEU A 215 -1.49 9.07 -6.74
CA LEU A 215 -0.93 8.07 -5.85
C LEU A 215 0.07 7.16 -6.57
N VAL A 216 1.12 6.82 -5.84
CA VAL A 216 2.04 5.72 -6.13
C VAL A 216 1.78 4.64 -5.11
N SER A 217 1.50 3.42 -5.54
CA SER A 217 1.36 2.28 -4.64
C SER A 217 1.73 0.97 -5.35
N HIS A 218 2.14 -0.02 -4.57
CA HIS A 218 2.35 -1.41 -5.00
C HIS A 218 1.21 -2.35 -4.56
N ASP A 219 0.09 -1.80 -4.06
CA ASP A 219 -1.15 -2.51 -3.79
C ASP A 219 -2.13 -2.30 -4.97
N ARG A 220 -2.28 -3.34 -5.82
CA ARG A 220 -3.16 -3.29 -7.01
C ARG A 220 -4.61 -3.07 -6.64
N ALA A 221 -5.11 -3.76 -5.60
CA ALA A 221 -6.48 -3.63 -5.15
C ALA A 221 -6.77 -2.19 -4.70
N PHE A 222 -5.84 -1.58 -3.96
CA PHE A 222 -5.95 -0.18 -3.54
C PHE A 222 -5.96 0.78 -4.72
N ILE A 223 -5.01 0.63 -5.67
CA ILE A 223 -4.97 1.46 -6.88
C ILE A 223 -6.28 1.34 -7.65
N ASN A 224 -6.72 0.13 -7.92
CA ASN A 224 -7.92 -0.14 -8.72
C ASN A 224 -9.20 0.41 -8.08
N ASN A 225 -9.27 0.33 -6.74
CA ASN A 225 -10.39 0.85 -5.98
C ASN A 225 -10.45 2.38 -5.92
N VAL A 226 -9.31 3.06 -5.96
CA VAL A 226 -9.23 4.52 -5.75
C VAL A 226 -9.12 5.29 -7.06
N THR A 227 -8.44 4.75 -8.09
CA THR A 227 -8.07 5.49 -9.29
C THR A 227 -8.94 5.14 -10.50
N ASN A 228 -9.09 6.11 -11.41
CA ASN A 228 -9.81 5.97 -12.67
C ASN A 228 -8.97 6.42 -13.89
N ARG A 229 -7.73 6.81 -13.64
CA ARG A 229 -6.76 7.24 -14.66
C ARG A 229 -5.39 6.73 -14.26
N THR A 230 -4.66 6.18 -15.22
CA THR A 230 -3.33 5.62 -14.97
C THR A 230 -2.31 6.33 -15.85
N ILE A 231 -1.25 6.86 -15.23
CA ILE A 231 -0.12 7.48 -15.91
C ILE A 231 1.09 6.58 -15.72
N GLU A 232 1.62 6.05 -16.83
CA GLU A 232 2.81 5.20 -16.80
C GLU A 232 4.06 5.98 -17.17
N ILE A 233 5.11 5.83 -16.35
CA ILE A 233 6.47 6.25 -16.70
C ILE A 233 7.24 5.03 -17.23
N SER A 234 7.59 5.03 -18.52
CA SER A 234 8.28 3.94 -19.19
C SER A 234 9.28 4.49 -20.20
N CYS A 235 10.53 3.98 -20.17
CA CYS A 235 11.64 4.43 -21.03
C CYS A 235 11.80 5.96 -21.08
N GLY A 236 11.72 6.62 -19.91
CA GLY A 236 11.86 8.07 -19.81
C GLY A 236 10.70 8.89 -20.36
N ARG A 237 9.61 8.26 -20.81
CA ARG A 237 8.41 8.92 -21.35
C ARG A 237 7.19 8.65 -20.50
N ILE A 238 6.18 9.49 -20.67
CA ILE A 238 4.87 9.29 -20.04
C ILE A 238 3.83 8.79 -21.04
N TYR A 239 3.00 7.87 -20.56
CA TYR A 239 1.81 7.37 -21.27
C TYR A 239 0.60 7.53 -20.37
N ASP A 240 -0.38 8.27 -20.84
CA ASP A 240 -1.57 8.65 -20.10
C ASP A 240 -2.77 7.81 -20.57
N TYR A 241 -3.31 7.00 -19.66
CA TYR A 241 -4.46 6.13 -19.91
C TYR A 241 -5.64 6.60 -19.06
N LYS A 242 -6.74 6.98 -19.69
CA LYS A 242 -7.98 7.40 -19.00
C LYS A 242 -8.81 6.20 -18.57
N VAL A 243 -8.17 5.24 -17.95
CA VAL A 243 -8.78 3.98 -17.47
C VAL A 243 -8.21 3.58 -16.12
N ALA A 244 -8.93 2.71 -15.39
CA ALA A 244 -8.46 2.11 -14.16
C ALA A 244 -7.28 1.16 -14.39
N TYR A 245 -6.63 0.74 -13.31
CA TYR A 245 -5.37 -0.02 -13.39
C TYR A 245 -5.51 -1.37 -14.12
N ASP A 246 -6.59 -2.12 -13.89
CA ASP A 246 -6.76 -3.44 -14.54
C ASP A 246 -6.91 -3.33 -16.06
N GLU A 247 -7.69 -2.35 -16.53
CA GLU A 247 -7.82 -2.06 -17.95
C GLU A 247 -6.49 -1.55 -18.55
N PHE A 248 -5.76 -0.73 -17.79
CA PHE A 248 -4.43 -0.27 -18.18
C PHE A 248 -3.47 -1.44 -18.44
N VAL A 249 -3.47 -2.47 -17.58
CA VAL A 249 -2.60 -3.65 -17.75
C VAL A 249 -2.84 -4.31 -19.10
N VAL A 250 -4.10 -4.43 -19.52
CA VAL A 250 -4.46 -4.99 -20.84
C VAL A 250 -3.96 -4.10 -21.97
N LEU A 251 -4.28 -2.79 -21.93
CA LEU A 251 -3.86 -1.83 -22.95
C LEU A 251 -2.34 -1.70 -23.06
N ARG A 252 -1.64 -1.76 -21.93
CA ARG A 252 -0.18 -1.77 -21.87
C ARG A 252 0.39 -2.98 -22.62
N LYS A 253 -0.19 -4.16 -22.43
CA LYS A 253 0.24 -5.38 -23.11
C LYS A 253 0.05 -5.26 -24.63
N GLU A 254 -1.11 -4.78 -25.08
CA GLU A 254 -1.37 -4.55 -26.51
C GLU A 254 -0.40 -3.54 -27.13
N ARG A 255 -0.17 -2.39 -26.46
CA ARG A 255 0.80 -1.40 -26.91
C ARG A 255 2.19 -1.99 -27.06
N ARG A 256 2.60 -2.78 -26.09
CA ARG A 256 3.91 -3.41 -26.10
C ARG A 256 4.07 -4.42 -27.24
N GLU A 257 3.07 -5.24 -27.49
CA GLU A 257 3.08 -6.14 -28.66
C GLU A 257 3.25 -5.36 -29.98
N GLN A 258 2.59 -4.20 -30.08
CA GLN A 258 2.76 -3.32 -31.26
C GLN A 258 4.18 -2.74 -31.33
N GLN A 259 4.73 -2.27 -30.20
CA GLN A 259 6.10 -1.77 -30.14
C GLN A 259 7.14 -2.84 -30.48
N LEU A 260 6.95 -4.08 -29.99
CA LEU A 260 7.83 -5.21 -30.31
C LEU A 260 7.85 -5.52 -31.80
N ARG A 261 6.66 -5.59 -32.43
CA ARG A 261 6.56 -5.79 -33.89
C ARG A 261 7.21 -4.65 -34.68
N ALA A 262 7.02 -3.41 -34.23
CA ALA A 262 7.64 -2.24 -34.85
C ALA A 262 9.18 -2.31 -34.75
N TYR A 263 9.70 -2.70 -33.59
CA TYR A 263 11.12 -2.90 -33.36
C TYR A 263 11.71 -4.00 -34.24
N GLU A 264 11.07 -5.18 -34.28
CA GLU A 264 11.52 -6.28 -35.13
C GLU A 264 11.56 -5.87 -36.61
N ASN A 265 10.55 -5.15 -37.08
CA ASN A 265 10.55 -4.60 -38.44
C ASN A 265 11.68 -3.59 -38.66
N GLN A 266 11.91 -2.67 -37.71
CA GLN A 266 13.01 -1.71 -37.79
C GLN A 266 14.36 -2.41 -37.80
N GLN A 267 14.59 -3.40 -36.92
CA GLN A 267 15.84 -4.18 -36.87
C GLN A 267 16.08 -4.93 -38.18
N LYS A 268 15.03 -5.47 -38.78
CA LYS A 268 15.12 -6.11 -40.10
C LYS A 268 15.50 -5.11 -41.19
N GLU A 269 14.90 -3.92 -41.21
CA GLU A 269 15.21 -2.86 -42.19
C GLU A 269 16.65 -2.35 -42.01
N ILE A 270 17.12 -2.19 -40.76
CA ILE A 270 18.50 -1.82 -40.44
C ILE A 270 19.47 -2.88 -40.99
N LYS A 271 19.23 -4.15 -40.69
CA LYS A 271 20.05 -5.26 -41.13
C LYS A 271 20.09 -5.38 -42.66
N ASP A 272 18.91 -5.32 -43.31
CA ASP A 272 18.85 -5.35 -44.78
C ASP A 272 19.64 -4.19 -45.42
N THR A 273 19.63 -3.02 -44.76
CA THR A 273 20.38 -1.83 -45.22
C THR A 273 21.87 -1.98 -44.97
N GLU A 274 22.26 -2.52 -43.83
CA GLU A 274 23.68 -2.83 -43.52
C GLU A 274 24.23 -3.89 -44.48
N ASP A 275 23.51 -4.97 -44.74
CA ASP A 275 23.88 -6.01 -45.67
C ASP A 275 24.03 -5.45 -47.12
N PHE A 276 23.18 -4.50 -47.51
CA PHE A 276 23.29 -3.81 -48.78
C PHE A 276 24.58 -2.95 -48.84
N ILE A 277 24.84 -2.18 -47.79
CA ILE A 277 26.03 -1.32 -47.66
C ILE A 277 27.29 -2.19 -47.75
N GLU A 278 27.38 -3.27 -46.99
CA GLU A 278 28.52 -4.17 -46.96
C GLU A 278 28.80 -4.81 -48.31
N ARG A 279 27.72 -5.33 -48.98
CA ARG A 279 27.83 -5.97 -50.30
C ARG A 279 28.29 -5.03 -51.42
N PHE A 280 27.90 -3.77 -51.33
CA PHE A 280 28.14 -2.81 -52.43
C PHE A 280 29.19 -1.72 -52.08
N ARG A 281 29.75 -1.72 -50.91
CA ARG A 281 30.70 -0.70 -50.39
C ARG A 281 31.87 -0.42 -51.33
N TYR A 282 32.38 -1.44 -52.02
CA TYR A 282 33.56 -1.34 -52.87
C TYR A 282 33.22 -1.21 -54.39
N LYS A 283 31.94 -1.11 -54.75
CA LYS A 283 31.51 -0.97 -56.17
C LYS A 283 31.31 0.51 -56.51
N ALA A 284 32.23 1.07 -57.35
CA ALA A 284 32.18 2.48 -57.74
C ALA A 284 30.83 2.91 -58.36
N THR A 285 30.18 2.04 -59.13
CA THR A 285 28.86 2.30 -59.77
C THR A 285 27.71 2.42 -58.76
N LYS A 286 27.90 1.97 -57.51
CA LYS A 286 26.90 1.99 -56.44
C LYS A 286 27.21 2.99 -55.32
N ALA A 287 28.29 3.73 -55.44
CA ALA A 287 28.81 4.62 -54.39
C ALA A 287 27.76 5.64 -53.89
N VAL A 288 27.01 6.27 -54.80
CA VAL A 288 25.94 7.23 -54.46
C VAL A 288 24.80 6.57 -53.70
N GLN A 289 24.39 5.35 -54.11
CA GLN A 289 23.33 4.60 -53.41
C GLN A 289 23.76 4.15 -52.03
N VAL A 290 25.01 3.69 -51.87
CA VAL A 290 25.60 3.32 -50.56
C VAL A 290 25.65 4.53 -49.63
N GLN A 291 26.11 5.69 -50.09
CA GLN A 291 26.13 6.91 -49.26
C GLN A 291 24.71 7.35 -48.86
N SER A 292 23.73 7.23 -49.77
CA SER A 292 22.34 7.53 -49.43
C SER A 292 21.79 6.60 -48.35
N ARG A 293 22.13 5.31 -48.41
CA ARG A 293 21.68 4.31 -47.39
C ARG A 293 22.39 4.54 -46.04
N ILE A 294 23.68 4.91 -46.02
CA ILE A 294 24.38 5.28 -44.77
C ILE A 294 23.68 6.47 -44.13
N LYS A 295 23.37 7.52 -44.89
CA LYS A 295 22.64 8.69 -44.36
C LYS A 295 21.22 8.36 -43.90
N GLN A 296 20.59 7.34 -44.46
CA GLN A 296 19.31 6.81 -43.96
C GLN A 296 19.50 6.13 -42.61
N LEU A 297 20.51 5.26 -42.45
CA LEU A 297 20.79 4.59 -41.18
C LEU A 297 21.11 5.60 -40.05
N GLU A 298 21.89 6.64 -40.34
CA GLU A 298 22.22 7.68 -39.38
C GLU A 298 21.00 8.48 -38.89
N LYS A 299 19.89 8.49 -39.64
CA LYS A 299 18.65 9.18 -39.29
C LYS A 299 17.67 8.29 -38.56
N ILE A 300 17.91 6.99 -38.52
CA ILE A 300 16.99 6.06 -37.81
C ILE A 300 17.16 6.27 -36.30
N VAL A 301 16.09 6.67 -35.64
CA VAL A 301 16.02 6.71 -34.18
C VAL A 301 15.65 5.29 -33.72
N PRO A 302 16.51 4.61 -32.95
CA PRO A 302 16.19 3.27 -32.45
C PRO A 302 14.91 3.29 -31.61
N ILE A 303 14.02 2.32 -31.87
CA ILE A 303 12.85 2.12 -31.03
C ILE A 303 13.31 1.48 -29.73
N GLU A 304 13.16 2.20 -28.63
CA GLU A 304 13.40 1.66 -27.30
C GLU A 304 12.21 0.82 -26.88
N ILE A 305 12.47 -0.42 -26.51
CA ILE A 305 11.46 -1.31 -25.93
C ILE A 305 11.74 -1.40 -24.45
N ASP A 306 10.67 -1.28 -23.66
CA ASP A 306 10.73 -1.62 -22.25
C ASP A 306 10.98 -3.12 -22.12
N GLU A 307 12.21 -3.48 -21.78
CA GLU A 307 12.57 -4.88 -21.53
C GLU A 307 11.68 -5.43 -20.41
N GLU A 308 10.70 -6.18 -20.80
CA GLU A 308 10.04 -7.07 -19.87
C GLU A 308 10.86 -8.33 -19.83
N ASP A 309 11.42 -8.57 -18.72
CA ASP A 309 11.95 -9.88 -18.42
C ASP A 309 10.74 -10.83 -18.32
N THR A 310 10.40 -11.47 -19.43
CA THR A 310 9.29 -12.41 -19.56
C THR A 310 9.61 -13.77 -18.95
N SER A 311 10.78 -13.92 -18.33
CA SER A 311 11.11 -15.15 -17.63
C SER A 311 10.10 -15.35 -16.48
N THR A 312 9.08 -16.17 -16.73
CA THR A 312 8.29 -16.78 -15.65
C THR A 312 9.25 -17.67 -14.86
N LEU A 313 9.93 -17.04 -13.91
CA LEU A 313 10.85 -17.79 -13.05
C LEU A 313 10.01 -18.74 -12.19
N ARG A 314 10.09 -20.02 -12.47
CA ARG A 314 9.64 -21.06 -11.53
C ARG A 314 10.76 -21.30 -10.54
N LEU A 315 10.65 -20.70 -9.37
CA LEU A 315 11.58 -20.92 -8.27
C LEU A 315 11.35 -22.33 -7.73
N LYS A 316 12.30 -23.24 -7.97
CA LYS A 316 12.27 -24.56 -7.36
C LYS A 316 12.92 -24.50 -5.99
N PHE A 317 12.16 -24.84 -4.95
CA PHE A 317 12.71 -24.97 -3.61
C PHE A 317 13.67 -26.15 -3.52
N PRO A 318 14.75 -26.04 -2.72
CA PRO A 318 15.62 -27.17 -2.48
C PRO A 318 14.87 -28.30 -1.75
N PRO A 319 15.16 -29.56 -2.03
CA PRO A 319 14.51 -30.66 -1.36
C PRO A 319 14.80 -30.64 0.14
N SER A 320 13.75 -30.73 0.95
CA SER A 320 13.82 -30.78 2.41
C SER A 320 13.25 -32.09 2.96
N MET A 321 13.58 -32.42 4.21
CA MET A 321 12.99 -33.57 4.88
C MET A 321 11.50 -33.34 5.13
N ARG A 322 10.69 -34.40 5.03
CA ARG A 322 9.25 -34.33 5.29
C ARG A 322 8.98 -34.11 6.77
N SER A 323 8.25 -33.06 7.13
CA SER A 323 7.83 -32.79 8.50
C SER A 323 6.75 -33.75 8.99
N GLY A 324 6.49 -33.76 10.30
CA GLY A 324 5.34 -34.43 10.90
C GLY A 324 4.00 -33.87 10.39
N ASN A 325 2.89 -34.51 10.73
CA ASN A 325 1.54 -34.08 10.26
C ASN A 325 1.08 -32.74 10.85
N TYR A 326 1.57 -32.40 12.03
CA TYR A 326 1.23 -31.20 12.79
C TYR A 326 2.51 -30.40 13.07
N PRO A 327 2.92 -29.52 12.17
CA PRO A 327 4.11 -28.70 12.37
C PRO A 327 4.04 -27.79 13.59
N VAL A 328 2.86 -27.24 13.92
CA VAL A 328 2.63 -26.37 15.08
C VAL A 328 1.31 -26.71 15.74
N ILE A 329 1.35 -26.89 17.07
CA ILE A 329 0.16 -27.02 17.93
C ILE A 329 0.32 -26.05 19.09
N CYS A 330 -0.66 -25.16 19.26
CA CYS A 330 -0.79 -24.25 20.40
C CYS A 330 -2.01 -24.67 21.23
N GLU A 331 -1.80 -24.88 22.54
CA GLU A 331 -2.84 -25.24 23.51
C GLU A 331 -2.80 -24.20 24.64
N ASN A 332 -3.85 -23.36 24.72
CA ASN A 332 -4.04 -22.31 25.71
C ASN A 332 -2.80 -21.39 25.87
N VAL A 333 -2.21 -21.01 24.73
CA VAL A 333 -1.03 -20.14 24.74
C VAL A 333 -1.43 -18.72 25.09
N LYS A 334 -0.70 -18.13 26.04
CA LYS A 334 -0.90 -16.76 26.53
C LYS A 334 0.42 -16.00 26.54
N LYS A 335 0.36 -14.72 26.18
CA LYS A 335 1.50 -13.80 26.27
C LYS A 335 1.08 -12.46 26.84
N ALA A 336 1.84 -11.99 27.82
CA ALA A 336 1.73 -10.65 28.37
C ALA A 336 3.11 -9.99 28.48
N TYR A 337 3.11 -8.67 28.44
CA TYR A 337 4.27 -7.82 28.76
C TYR A 337 3.89 -6.92 29.92
N GLY A 338 4.38 -7.25 31.14
CA GLY A 338 3.90 -6.62 32.36
C GLY A 338 2.40 -6.83 32.51
N ASP A 339 1.65 -5.75 32.73
CA ASP A 339 0.18 -5.78 32.89
C ASP A 339 -0.57 -5.85 31.54
N HIS A 340 0.13 -5.66 30.42
CA HIS A 340 -0.49 -5.69 29.09
C HIS A 340 -0.56 -7.11 28.54
N VAL A 341 -1.78 -7.68 28.48
CA VAL A 341 -2.04 -8.98 27.87
C VAL A 341 -2.16 -8.78 26.37
N VAL A 342 -1.25 -9.39 25.59
CA VAL A 342 -1.27 -9.34 24.12
C VAL A 342 -2.30 -10.31 23.55
N PHE A 343 -2.27 -11.56 24.03
CA PHE A 343 -3.28 -12.58 23.71
C PHE A 343 -3.36 -13.62 24.84
N HIS A 344 -4.51 -14.28 24.92
CA HIS A 344 -4.77 -15.36 25.86
C HIS A 344 -5.58 -16.47 25.16
N ASP A 345 -5.53 -17.67 25.74
CA ASP A 345 -6.29 -18.85 25.28
C ASP A 345 -6.16 -19.16 23.78
N VAL A 346 -4.94 -18.93 23.23
CA VAL A 346 -4.70 -19.25 21.82
C VAL A 346 -4.62 -20.74 21.63
N ASN A 347 -5.59 -21.25 20.87
CA ASN A 347 -5.69 -22.66 20.47
C ASN A 347 -5.68 -22.72 18.95
N LEU A 348 -4.60 -23.24 18.36
CA LEU A 348 -4.48 -23.41 16.91
C LEU A 348 -3.67 -24.66 16.58
N THR A 349 -4.05 -25.28 15.48
CA THR A 349 -3.33 -26.45 14.94
C THR A 349 -3.10 -26.22 13.45
N ILE A 350 -1.84 -26.26 13.03
CA ILE A 350 -1.47 -26.12 11.63
C ILE A 350 -1.08 -27.50 11.11
N HIS A 351 -1.69 -27.90 9.99
CA HIS A 351 -1.38 -29.17 9.34
C HIS A 351 -0.25 -28.99 8.31
N ARG A 352 0.46 -30.08 8.06
CA ARG A 352 1.51 -30.08 7.04
C ARG A 352 0.95 -29.74 5.67
N GLY A 353 1.65 -28.84 4.95
CA GLY A 353 1.26 -28.36 3.63
C GLY A 353 0.16 -27.30 3.63
N GLU A 354 -0.37 -26.94 4.81
CA GLU A 354 -1.28 -25.80 4.90
C GLU A 354 -0.54 -24.47 4.67
N LYS A 355 -1.21 -23.56 4.00
CA LYS A 355 -0.77 -22.18 3.81
C LYS A 355 -1.78 -21.30 4.50
N VAL A 356 -1.38 -20.69 5.61
CA VAL A 356 -2.26 -19.93 6.50
C VAL A 356 -1.83 -18.46 6.60
N ALA A 357 -2.80 -17.57 6.72
CA ALA A 357 -2.56 -16.16 6.97
C ALA A 357 -2.84 -15.78 8.42
N PHE A 358 -1.98 -14.95 9.01
CA PHE A 358 -2.26 -14.25 10.26
C PHE A 358 -2.65 -12.81 9.92
N VAL A 359 -3.89 -12.44 10.22
CA VAL A 359 -4.45 -11.12 9.93
C VAL A 359 -4.99 -10.48 11.21
N GLY A 360 -5.17 -9.16 11.20
CA GLY A 360 -5.65 -8.38 12.34
C GLY A 360 -4.99 -7.01 12.40
N LYS A 361 -5.44 -6.14 13.28
CA LYS A 361 -4.86 -4.79 13.47
C LYS A 361 -3.40 -4.86 13.87
N ASN A 362 -2.69 -3.78 13.62
CA ASN A 362 -1.32 -3.68 14.10
C ASN A 362 -1.30 -3.58 15.63
N GLY A 363 -0.37 -4.34 16.25
CA GLY A 363 -0.29 -4.45 17.71
C GLY A 363 -1.07 -5.61 18.34
N GLU A 364 -1.93 -6.30 17.61
CA GLU A 364 -2.75 -7.44 18.12
C GLU A 364 -1.96 -8.76 18.30
N GLY A 365 -0.63 -8.71 18.23
CA GLY A 365 0.23 -9.84 18.63
C GLY A 365 0.57 -10.85 17.54
N LYS A 366 0.33 -10.57 16.25
CA LYS A 366 0.68 -11.46 15.13
C LYS A 366 2.15 -11.87 15.16
N SER A 367 3.06 -10.90 15.08
CA SER A 367 4.52 -11.15 15.15
C SER A 367 4.96 -11.66 16.53
N THR A 368 4.20 -11.37 17.59
CA THR A 368 4.46 -11.90 18.93
C THR A 368 4.21 -13.42 18.97
N LEU A 369 3.11 -13.89 18.37
CA LEU A 369 2.85 -15.34 18.29
C LEU A 369 3.90 -16.05 17.42
N VAL A 370 4.34 -15.42 16.31
CA VAL A 370 5.44 -15.93 15.50
C VAL A 370 6.71 -16.09 16.34
N LYS A 371 7.09 -15.08 17.16
CA LYS A 371 8.24 -15.18 18.07
C LYS A 371 8.07 -16.24 19.15
N CYS A 372 6.86 -16.51 19.63
CA CYS A 372 6.58 -17.63 20.51
C CYS A 372 6.80 -18.98 19.80
N ILE A 373 6.37 -19.11 18.52
CA ILE A 373 6.59 -20.30 17.70
C ILE A 373 8.09 -20.53 17.46
N MET A 374 8.86 -19.45 17.30
CA MET A 374 10.33 -19.50 17.16
C MET A 374 11.08 -19.72 18.48
N ASP A 375 10.37 -19.77 19.61
CA ASP A 375 10.92 -19.87 20.97
C ASP A 375 11.90 -18.72 21.33
N GLU A 376 11.70 -17.56 20.67
CA GLU A 376 12.52 -16.36 20.94
C GLU A 376 12.07 -15.59 22.20
N ILE A 377 10.82 -15.77 22.62
CA ILE A 377 10.24 -15.08 23.78
C ILE A 377 9.45 -16.03 24.67
N PRO A 378 9.49 -15.87 26.00
CA PRO A 378 8.77 -16.72 26.93
C PRO A 378 7.24 -16.51 26.80
N TYR A 379 6.47 -17.56 26.99
CA TYR A 379 5.01 -17.59 26.94
C TYR A 379 4.44 -18.55 28.00
N GLU A 380 3.15 -18.45 28.31
CA GLU A 380 2.40 -19.39 29.13
C GLU A 380 1.60 -20.34 28.25
N GLY A 381 1.27 -21.52 28.74
CA GLY A 381 0.56 -22.55 27.98
C GLY A 381 1.50 -23.56 27.34
N LYS A 382 1.00 -24.31 26.35
CA LYS A 382 1.77 -25.36 25.66
C LYS A 382 1.84 -25.09 24.17
N LEU A 383 3.05 -24.96 23.65
CA LEU A 383 3.34 -24.84 22.23
C LEU A 383 4.27 -26.00 21.83
N THR A 384 3.85 -26.76 20.84
CA THR A 384 4.59 -27.95 20.40
C THR A 384 4.95 -27.82 18.94
N ILE A 385 6.26 -27.88 18.64
CA ILE A 385 6.76 -27.98 17.27
C ILE A 385 6.86 -29.46 16.90
N GLY A 386 6.32 -29.80 15.73
CA GLY A 386 6.26 -31.15 15.24
C GLY A 386 7.64 -31.75 14.94
N HIS A 387 7.67 -33.08 14.75
CA HIS A 387 8.90 -33.80 14.43
C HIS A 387 9.44 -33.40 13.04
N ASN A 388 10.74 -33.29 12.89
CA ASN A 388 11.47 -32.96 11.65
C ASN A 388 11.03 -31.61 11.04
N VAL A 389 10.52 -30.64 11.82
CA VAL A 389 10.22 -29.32 11.34
C VAL A 389 11.50 -28.49 11.24
N GLN A 390 11.78 -28.00 10.04
CA GLN A 390 12.88 -27.09 9.75
C GLN A 390 12.28 -25.74 9.38
N ILE A 391 12.36 -24.78 10.31
CA ILE A 391 11.71 -23.47 10.16
C ILE A 391 12.65 -22.52 9.43
N GLY A 392 12.14 -21.90 8.36
CA GLY A 392 12.72 -20.71 7.76
C GLY A 392 11.88 -19.50 8.16
N TYR A 393 12.49 -18.55 8.84
CA TYR A 393 11.80 -17.35 9.31
C TYR A 393 12.30 -16.10 8.61
N PHE A 394 11.37 -15.35 8.01
CA PHE A 394 11.63 -14.03 7.48
C PHE A 394 11.05 -12.97 8.42
N ALA A 395 11.92 -12.35 9.22
CA ALA A 395 11.57 -11.26 10.11
C ALA A 395 11.75 -9.89 9.44
N GLN A 396 11.08 -8.86 9.95
CA GLN A 396 11.24 -7.48 9.47
C GLN A 396 12.70 -7.00 9.48
N ASN A 397 13.54 -7.51 10.38
CA ASN A 397 14.95 -7.12 10.54
C ASN A 397 15.94 -8.09 9.88
N GLN A 398 15.49 -9.05 9.10
CA GLN A 398 16.35 -10.08 8.48
C GLN A 398 17.44 -9.48 7.58
N ALA A 399 17.18 -8.33 7.00
CA ALA A 399 18.14 -7.59 6.17
C ALA A 399 19.46 -7.23 6.89
N GLN A 400 19.42 -7.11 8.23
CA GLN A 400 20.59 -6.77 9.05
C GLN A 400 21.53 -7.96 9.29
N LEU A 401 21.06 -9.18 9.02
CA LEU A 401 21.85 -10.42 9.19
C LEU A 401 22.70 -10.78 7.97
N LEU A 402 22.64 -9.98 6.91
CA LEU A 402 23.45 -10.18 5.72
C LEU A 402 24.89 -9.70 5.93
N ASP A 403 25.85 -10.47 5.39
CA ASP A 403 27.26 -10.07 5.37
C ASP A 403 27.46 -8.88 4.39
N GLU A 404 27.78 -7.71 4.93
CA GLU A 404 27.89 -6.47 4.17
C GLU A 404 29.08 -6.44 3.18
N ASN A 405 30.08 -7.30 3.37
CA ASN A 405 31.32 -7.26 2.60
C ASN A 405 31.30 -8.09 1.31
N VAL A 406 30.32 -8.99 1.19
CA VAL A 406 30.15 -9.88 0.02
C VAL A 406 29.26 -9.23 -1.04
N THR A 407 29.31 -9.78 -2.27
CA THR A 407 28.43 -9.33 -3.34
C THR A 407 27.04 -9.96 -3.20
N VAL A 408 26.06 -9.40 -3.89
CA VAL A 408 24.71 -9.96 -4.01
C VAL A 408 24.79 -11.41 -4.55
N PHE A 409 25.57 -11.60 -5.61
CA PHE A 409 25.77 -12.92 -6.22
C PHE A 409 26.37 -13.91 -5.23
N ASP A 410 27.46 -13.56 -4.56
CA ASP A 410 28.14 -14.45 -3.60
C ASP A 410 27.25 -14.82 -2.42
N THR A 411 26.40 -13.89 -1.98
CA THR A 411 25.43 -14.15 -0.90
C THR A 411 24.52 -15.32 -1.24
N ILE A 412 24.05 -15.38 -2.49
CA ILE A 412 23.15 -16.43 -2.96
C ILE A 412 23.93 -17.70 -3.35
N ASP A 413 25.11 -17.59 -3.96
CA ASP A 413 25.93 -18.74 -4.35
C ASP A 413 26.35 -19.60 -3.14
N ARG A 414 26.58 -18.98 -1.97
CA ARG A 414 26.89 -19.69 -0.72
C ARG A 414 25.76 -20.61 -0.23
N VAL A 415 24.50 -20.29 -0.55
CA VAL A 415 23.31 -21.00 -0.09
C VAL A 415 22.76 -21.95 -1.17
N ALA A 416 22.89 -21.57 -2.43
CA ALA A 416 22.38 -22.32 -3.57
C ALA A 416 23.08 -23.68 -3.72
N LYS A 417 22.29 -24.76 -3.88
CA LYS A 417 22.77 -26.13 -4.05
C LYS A 417 22.23 -26.76 -5.34
N GLY A 418 23.01 -27.65 -5.94
CA GLY A 418 22.60 -28.43 -7.12
C GLY A 418 22.20 -27.52 -8.33
N ASP A 419 21.10 -27.88 -9.00
CA ASP A 419 20.60 -27.17 -10.20
C ASP A 419 20.23 -25.71 -9.99
N ILE A 420 19.94 -25.33 -8.75
CA ILE A 420 19.60 -23.94 -8.38
C ILE A 420 20.79 -23.01 -8.65
N ARG A 421 22.02 -23.54 -8.42
CA ARG A 421 23.25 -22.76 -8.65
C ARG A 421 23.41 -22.29 -10.10
N LEU A 422 22.91 -23.07 -11.06
CA LEU A 422 22.93 -22.71 -12.48
C LEU A 422 21.96 -21.59 -12.83
N LYS A 423 20.94 -21.36 -11.97
CA LYS A 423 19.86 -20.39 -12.19
C LYS A 423 19.95 -19.14 -11.29
N ILE A 424 21.05 -18.96 -10.57
CA ILE A 424 21.22 -17.84 -9.63
C ILE A 424 20.97 -16.50 -10.34
N ARG A 425 21.52 -16.30 -11.55
CA ARG A 425 21.35 -15.03 -12.29
C ARG A 425 19.90 -14.78 -12.70
N ASP A 426 19.17 -15.83 -13.07
CA ASP A 426 17.75 -15.74 -13.42
C ASP A 426 16.91 -15.40 -12.17
N ILE A 427 17.22 -16.05 -11.03
CA ILE A 427 16.58 -15.78 -9.74
C ILE A 427 16.83 -14.34 -9.32
N LEU A 428 18.09 -13.90 -9.34
CA LEU A 428 18.45 -12.52 -9.01
C LEU A 428 17.77 -11.51 -9.94
N GLY A 429 17.70 -11.80 -11.25
CA GLY A 429 17.01 -10.98 -12.24
C GLY A 429 15.52 -10.83 -11.94
N ALA A 430 14.83 -11.92 -11.56
CA ALA A 430 13.41 -11.89 -11.23
C ALA A 430 13.09 -11.03 -9.99
N PHE A 431 14.06 -10.88 -9.08
CA PHE A 431 13.98 -9.99 -7.91
C PHE A 431 14.75 -8.67 -8.12
N MET A 432 14.95 -8.24 -9.37
CA MET A 432 15.55 -6.97 -9.74
C MET A 432 17.04 -6.80 -9.37
N PHE A 433 17.79 -7.88 -9.29
CA PHE A 433 19.26 -7.88 -9.16
C PHE A 433 19.94 -8.35 -10.43
N GLY A 434 19.40 -8.01 -11.62
CA GLY A 434 19.98 -8.37 -12.91
C GLY A 434 21.24 -7.56 -13.26
N GLY A 435 22.08 -8.11 -14.14
CA GLY A 435 23.26 -7.44 -14.66
C GLY A 435 24.25 -6.98 -13.57
N GLU A 436 24.70 -5.73 -13.66
CA GLU A 436 25.65 -5.12 -12.73
C GLU A 436 25.15 -5.07 -11.27
N ALA A 437 23.83 -5.08 -11.04
CA ALA A 437 23.28 -5.07 -9.70
C ALA A 437 23.66 -6.33 -8.90
N SER A 438 23.88 -7.47 -9.55
CA SER A 438 24.32 -8.72 -8.92
C SER A 438 25.76 -8.67 -8.37
N GLU A 439 26.59 -7.78 -8.90
CA GLU A 439 28.00 -7.60 -8.54
C GLU A 439 28.21 -6.57 -7.43
N LYS A 440 27.15 -5.81 -7.08
CA LYS A 440 27.21 -4.83 -6.00
C LYS A 440 27.42 -5.52 -4.66
N LYS A 441 28.19 -4.87 -3.77
CA LYS A 441 28.34 -5.32 -2.38
C LYS A 441 27.07 -5.03 -1.59
N VAL A 442 26.72 -5.91 -0.66
CA VAL A 442 25.52 -5.79 0.19
C VAL A 442 25.50 -4.45 0.95
N LYS A 443 26.63 -3.92 1.38
CA LYS A 443 26.71 -2.61 2.07
C LYS A 443 26.19 -1.42 1.26
N VAL A 444 26.22 -1.50 -0.07
CA VAL A 444 25.79 -0.41 -0.97
C VAL A 444 24.28 -0.46 -1.25
N LEU A 445 23.62 -1.56 -0.90
CA LEU A 445 22.21 -1.78 -1.13
C LEU A 445 21.35 -0.90 -0.20
N SER A 446 20.23 -0.42 -0.72
CA SER A 446 19.16 0.18 0.08
C SER A 446 18.53 -0.83 1.02
N GLY A 447 17.80 -0.37 2.05
CA GLY A 447 17.09 -1.25 2.99
C GLY A 447 16.14 -2.22 2.29
N GLY A 448 15.37 -1.75 1.30
CA GLY A 448 14.46 -2.59 0.53
C GLY A 448 15.18 -3.62 -0.36
N GLU A 449 16.33 -3.26 -0.93
CA GLU A 449 17.15 -4.23 -1.68
C GLU A 449 17.74 -5.29 -0.76
N ARG A 450 18.23 -4.92 0.43
CA ARG A 450 18.70 -5.88 1.43
C ARG A 450 17.60 -6.84 1.87
N SER A 451 16.39 -6.35 2.10
CA SER A 451 15.23 -7.19 2.45
C SER A 451 14.90 -8.19 1.33
N ARG A 452 14.89 -7.75 0.07
CA ARG A 452 14.70 -8.66 -1.08
C ARG A 452 15.80 -9.73 -1.16
N LEU A 453 17.05 -9.35 -0.98
CA LEU A 453 18.18 -10.31 -0.99
C LEU A 453 18.06 -11.34 0.14
N ALA A 454 17.68 -10.91 1.35
CA ALA A 454 17.45 -11.81 2.49
C ALA A 454 16.30 -12.79 2.21
N MET A 455 15.23 -12.32 1.55
CA MET A 455 14.11 -13.16 1.11
C MET A 455 14.57 -14.24 0.12
N ILE A 456 15.32 -13.87 -0.93
CA ILE A 456 15.86 -14.84 -1.89
C ILE A 456 16.71 -15.87 -1.18
N LYS A 457 17.60 -15.44 -0.29
CA LYS A 457 18.47 -16.34 0.48
C LYS A 457 17.65 -17.36 1.26
N LEU A 458 16.60 -16.93 1.97
CA LEU A 458 15.72 -17.80 2.75
C LEU A 458 14.99 -18.82 1.88
N LEU A 459 14.47 -18.40 0.71
CA LEU A 459 13.74 -19.29 -0.21
C LEU A 459 14.64 -20.39 -0.81
N LEU A 460 15.96 -20.21 -0.78
CA LEU A 460 16.94 -21.19 -1.26
C LEU A 460 17.53 -22.08 -0.15
N GLU A 461 17.10 -21.89 1.09
CA GLU A 461 17.44 -22.78 2.20
C GLU A 461 16.54 -24.03 2.20
N PRO A 462 17.05 -25.23 2.57
CA PRO A 462 16.27 -26.47 2.58
C PRO A 462 15.36 -26.52 3.82
N VAL A 463 14.27 -25.75 3.79
CA VAL A 463 13.28 -25.69 4.87
C VAL A 463 11.97 -26.36 4.45
N ASN A 464 11.19 -26.85 5.41
CA ASN A 464 9.87 -27.45 5.18
C ASN A 464 8.73 -26.69 5.86
N PHE A 465 9.07 -25.63 6.59
CA PHE A 465 8.14 -24.73 7.25
C PHE A 465 8.62 -23.29 7.11
N LEU A 466 7.86 -22.46 6.41
CA LEU A 466 8.17 -21.06 6.19
C LEU A 466 7.26 -20.17 7.05
N ILE A 467 7.86 -19.23 7.74
CA ILE A 467 7.15 -18.16 8.45
C ILE A 467 7.61 -16.83 7.84
N LEU A 468 6.68 -16.09 7.23
CA LEU A 468 6.96 -14.85 6.53
C LEU A 468 6.21 -13.70 7.21
N ASP A 469 6.95 -12.79 7.85
CA ASP A 469 6.39 -11.61 8.53
C ASP A 469 6.55 -10.38 7.64
N GLU A 470 5.42 -9.90 7.08
CA GLU A 470 5.32 -8.79 6.13
C GLU A 470 6.27 -8.92 4.92
N PRO A 471 6.24 -10.06 4.19
CA PRO A 471 7.19 -10.33 3.11
C PRO A 471 6.99 -9.40 1.90
N THR A 472 5.84 -8.79 1.77
CA THR A 472 5.47 -7.91 0.64
C THR A 472 5.97 -6.48 0.79
N ASN A 473 6.43 -6.09 1.99
CA ASN A 473 6.99 -4.78 2.22
C ASN A 473 8.25 -4.58 1.37
N HIS A 474 8.35 -3.46 0.68
CA HIS A 474 9.46 -3.11 -0.22
C HIS A 474 9.60 -3.97 -1.49
N LEU A 475 8.64 -4.88 -1.76
CA LEU A 475 8.56 -5.58 -3.04
C LEU A 475 7.72 -4.78 -4.03
N ASP A 476 8.19 -4.69 -5.27
CA ASP A 476 7.36 -4.23 -6.37
C ASP A 476 6.33 -5.29 -6.77
N MET A 477 5.34 -4.89 -7.56
CA MET A 477 4.23 -5.78 -7.96
C MET A 477 4.72 -7.08 -8.60
N ARG A 478 5.79 -7.00 -9.40
CA ARG A 478 6.35 -8.17 -10.08
C ARG A 478 7.04 -9.12 -9.10
N SER A 479 7.90 -8.60 -8.21
CA SER A 479 8.56 -9.43 -7.20
C SER A 479 7.54 -10.09 -6.26
N LYS A 480 6.40 -9.41 -5.97
CA LYS A 480 5.28 -10.01 -5.24
C LYS A 480 4.66 -11.18 -5.99
N ASP A 481 4.43 -11.05 -7.30
CA ASP A 481 3.89 -12.14 -8.12
C ASP A 481 4.84 -13.34 -8.16
N VAL A 482 6.13 -13.11 -8.36
CA VAL A 482 7.16 -14.17 -8.35
C VAL A 482 7.18 -14.89 -6.99
N LEU A 483 7.14 -14.14 -5.88
CA LEU A 483 7.10 -14.71 -4.55
C LEU A 483 5.82 -15.52 -4.31
N LYS A 484 4.66 -14.97 -4.72
CA LYS A 484 3.35 -15.63 -4.60
C LYS A 484 3.33 -16.97 -5.33
N GLU A 485 3.77 -16.99 -6.60
CA GLU A 485 3.83 -18.23 -7.38
C GLU A 485 4.83 -19.23 -6.80
N ALA A 486 6.00 -18.77 -6.34
CA ALA A 486 6.94 -19.62 -5.64
C ALA A 486 6.30 -20.27 -4.40
N LEU A 487 5.63 -19.50 -3.55
CA LEU A 487 4.96 -20.00 -2.36
C LEU A 487 3.80 -20.95 -2.67
N LYS A 488 3.10 -20.78 -3.80
CA LYS A 488 2.09 -21.74 -4.26
C LYS A 488 2.69 -23.11 -4.60
N GLU A 489 3.86 -23.12 -5.26
CA GLU A 489 4.58 -24.34 -5.63
C GLU A 489 5.33 -25.00 -4.44
N PHE A 490 5.44 -24.30 -3.31
CA PHE A 490 6.11 -24.85 -2.12
C PHE A 490 5.29 -25.96 -1.46
N ASP A 491 5.89 -27.15 -1.35
CA ASP A 491 5.25 -28.35 -0.77
C ASP A 491 5.18 -28.34 0.76
N GLY A 492 5.89 -27.42 1.41
CA GLY A 492 5.92 -27.26 2.87
C GLY A 492 4.75 -26.47 3.41
N THR A 493 4.76 -26.27 4.72
CA THR A 493 3.78 -25.45 5.44
C THR A 493 4.21 -23.99 5.45
N VAL A 494 3.27 -23.07 5.32
CA VAL A 494 3.55 -21.63 5.29
C VAL A 494 2.64 -20.88 6.26
N ILE A 495 3.23 -20.04 7.09
CA ILE A 495 2.53 -18.96 7.81
C ILE A 495 2.92 -17.65 7.15
N VAL A 496 1.93 -16.85 6.75
CA VAL A 496 2.15 -15.51 6.20
C VAL A 496 1.45 -14.49 7.09
N VAL A 497 2.21 -13.57 7.65
CA VAL A 497 1.67 -12.35 8.26
C VAL A 497 1.74 -11.29 7.18
N SER A 498 0.61 -10.84 6.66
CA SER A 498 0.59 -9.80 5.63
C SER A 498 -0.73 -9.05 5.61
N HIS A 499 -0.68 -7.79 5.20
CA HIS A 499 -1.81 -6.92 4.97
C HIS A 499 -2.17 -6.78 3.48
N ASP A 500 -1.40 -7.41 2.61
CA ASP A 500 -1.61 -7.42 1.16
C ASP A 500 -2.67 -8.46 0.77
N ARG A 501 -3.89 -7.97 0.51
CA ARG A 501 -5.06 -8.83 0.18
C ARG A 501 -4.84 -9.64 -1.09
N GLU A 502 -4.24 -9.02 -2.11
CA GLU A 502 -4.01 -9.67 -3.41
C GLU A 502 -2.90 -10.72 -3.32
N PHE A 503 -1.88 -10.47 -2.52
CA PHE A 503 -0.84 -11.45 -2.25
C PHE A 503 -1.39 -12.70 -1.56
N LEU A 504 -2.27 -12.51 -0.57
CA LEU A 504 -2.89 -13.62 0.17
C LEU A 504 -3.95 -14.37 -0.64
N ASP A 505 -4.58 -13.71 -1.62
CA ASP A 505 -5.64 -14.31 -2.44
C ASP A 505 -5.12 -15.48 -3.28
N GLY A 506 -5.81 -16.62 -3.21
CA GLY A 506 -5.41 -17.86 -3.89
C GLY A 506 -4.07 -18.45 -3.44
N LEU A 507 -3.44 -17.90 -2.38
CA LEU A 507 -2.28 -18.47 -1.70
C LEU A 507 -2.70 -19.22 -0.45
N VAL A 508 -3.53 -18.60 0.40
CA VAL A 508 -3.93 -19.17 1.70
C VAL A 508 -5.31 -19.80 1.63
N THR A 509 -5.48 -20.88 2.40
CA THR A 509 -6.74 -21.63 2.50
C THR A 509 -7.40 -21.46 3.86
N LYS A 510 -6.71 -20.82 4.81
CA LYS A 510 -7.16 -20.59 6.17
C LYS A 510 -6.61 -19.27 6.68
N VAL A 511 -7.42 -18.54 7.42
CA VAL A 511 -7.06 -17.25 8.01
C VAL A 511 -7.24 -17.32 9.52
N TYR A 512 -6.23 -16.92 10.27
CA TYR A 512 -6.30 -16.69 11.71
C TYR A 512 -6.41 -15.19 11.97
N GLU A 513 -7.56 -14.78 12.51
CA GLU A 513 -7.83 -13.38 12.86
C GLU A 513 -7.39 -13.11 14.30
N PHE A 514 -6.53 -12.11 14.46
CA PHE A 514 -6.10 -11.58 15.76
C PHE A 514 -6.93 -10.35 16.10
N GLY A 515 -7.57 -10.35 17.26
CA GLY A 515 -8.38 -9.21 17.72
C GLY A 515 -8.85 -9.39 19.16
N GLY A 516 -8.75 -8.31 19.96
CA GLY A 516 -9.20 -8.31 21.35
C GLY A 516 -8.52 -9.33 22.24
N GLY A 517 -7.27 -9.67 21.98
CA GLY A 517 -6.49 -10.67 22.73
C GLY A 517 -6.85 -12.12 22.42
N LEU A 518 -7.67 -12.38 21.42
CA LEU A 518 -8.09 -13.71 20.97
C LEU A 518 -7.62 -13.98 19.54
N VAL A 519 -7.50 -15.27 19.20
CA VAL A 519 -7.21 -15.73 17.84
C VAL A 519 -8.36 -16.61 17.36
N LYS A 520 -9.02 -16.20 16.26
CA LYS A 520 -10.14 -16.91 15.66
C LYS A 520 -9.73 -17.54 14.35
N GLU A 521 -10.13 -18.79 14.13
CA GLU A 521 -9.91 -19.51 12.87
C GLU A 521 -11.05 -19.26 11.88
N HIS A 522 -10.70 -18.90 10.65
CA HIS A 522 -11.62 -18.77 9.52
C HIS A 522 -11.16 -19.69 8.39
N ILE A 523 -12.00 -20.63 7.99
CA ILE A 523 -11.77 -21.49 6.84
C ILE A 523 -12.16 -20.73 5.58
N GLY A 524 -11.29 -20.75 4.57
CA GLY A 524 -11.45 -20.04 3.31
C GLY A 524 -10.31 -19.06 3.03
N GLY A 525 -10.39 -18.39 1.87
CA GLY A 525 -9.42 -17.38 1.45
C GLY A 525 -9.61 -16.04 2.15
N ILE A 526 -8.72 -15.09 1.83
CA ILE A 526 -8.76 -13.75 2.42
C ILE A 526 -10.06 -12.99 2.08
N TYR A 527 -10.57 -13.11 0.85
CA TYR A 527 -11.82 -12.43 0.47
C TYR A 527 -13.05 -13.04 1.13
N ASP A 528 -13.09 -14.35 1.36
CA ASP A 528 -14.16 -15.02 2.12
C ASP A 528 -14.20 -14.49 3.56
N PHE A 529 -13.02 -14.34 4.18
CA PHE A 529 -12.87 -13.73 5.51
C PHE A 529 -13.38 -12.28 5.52
N LEU A 530 -12.93 -11.44 4.58
CA LEU A 530 -13.34 -10.03 4.52
C LEU A 530 -14.84 -9.86 4.29
N GLN A 531 -15.46 -10.73 3.49
CA GLN A 531 -16.89 -10.71 3.26
C GLN A 531 -17.68 -11.08 4.52
N LYS A 532 -17.26 -12.11 5.25
CA LYS A 532 -17.87 -12.50 6.55
C LYS A 532 -17.78 -11.35 7.56
N LYS A 533 -16.60 -10.76 7.69
CA LYS A 533 -16.38 -9.63 8.62
C LYS A 533 -17.22 -8.41 8.28
N LYS A 534 -17.41 -8.11 6.99
CA LYS A 534 -18.31 -7.05 6.55
C LYS A 534 -19.77 -7.33 6.93
N MET A 535 -20.20 -8.57 6.84
CA MET A 535 -21.55 -8.97 7.26
C MET A 535 -21.73 -8.90 8.79
N GLU A 536 -20.74 -9.31 9.57
CA GLU A 536 -20.75 -9.19 11.03
C GLU A 536 -20.87 -7.73 11.47
N ASN A 537 -20.05 -6.83 10.92
CA ASN A 537 -20.11 -5.40 11.20
C ASN A 537 -21.47 -4.77 10.83
N LEU A 538 -22.09 -5.18 9.71
CA LEU A 538 -23.42 -4.71 9.32
C LEU A 538 -24.50 -5.20 10.29
N ASN A 539 -24.41 -6.44 10.76
CA ASN A 539 -25.35 -7.00 11.74
C ASN A 539 -25.21 -6.30 13.11
N GLU A 540 -23.99 -6.00 13.56
CA GLU A 540 -23.74 -5.24 14.79
C GLU A 540 -24.31 -3.82 14.70
N LEU A 541 -24.17 -3.14 13.56
CA LEU A 541 -24.77 -1.82 13.32
C LEU A 541 -26.31 -1.86 13.34
N GLN A 542 -26.92 -2.91 12.81
CA GLN A 542 -28.38 -3.10 12.87
C GLN A 542 -28.88 -3.39 14.28
N LEU A 543 -28.13 -4.19 15.05
CA LEU A 543 -28.44 -4.48 16.45
C LEU A 543 -28.29 -3.25 17.35
N SER A 544 -27.30 -2.40 17.09
CA SER A 544 -27.08 -1.15 17.83
C SER A 544 -28.10 -0.05 17.52
N GLN A 545 -28.80 -0.13 16.39
CA GLN A 545 -29.85 0.80 15.99
C GLN A 545 -31.26 0.33 16.42
N SER A 546 -31.39 -0.86 16.98
CA SER A 546 -32.66 -1.30 17.57
C SER A 546 -32.89 -0.53 18.88
N PRO A 547 -33.99 0.23 19.04
CA PRO A 547 -34.26 0.93 20.29
C PRO A 547 -34.35 -0.10 21.42
N GLN A 548 -33.59 0.11 22.49
CA GLN A 548 -33.73 -0.62 23.74
C GLN A 548 -35.16 -0.40 24.25
N THR A 549 -36.05 -1.32 23.94
CA THR A 549 -37.34 -1.40 24.62
C THR A 549 -37.08 -1.81 26.07
N ALA A 550 -37.46 -0.90 26.95
CA ALA A 550 -37.38 -1.04 28.39
C ALA A 550 -37.94 -2.40 28.85
N SER A 551 -37.25 -2.99 29.82
CA SER A 551 -37.62 -4.23 30.48
C SER A 551 -39.10 -4.22 30.94
N PRO A 552 -39.92 -5.18 30.56
CA PRO A 552 -41.26 -5.27 31.15
C PRO A 552 -41.15 -5.93 32.53
N LYS A 553 -41.79 -5.27 33.52
CA LYS A 553 -42.15 -5.88 34.80
C LYS A 553 -42.97 -7.17 34.56
N LYS A 554 -42.67 -8.19 35.35
CA LYS A 554 -43.46 -9.40 35.44
C LYS A 554 -44.90 -9.05 35.79
N GLU A 555 -45.85 -9.37 34.93
CA GLU A 555 -47.26 -9.62 35.25
C GLU A 555 -47.64 -10.99 34.68
N GLU A 556 -48.43 -11.70 35.45
CA GLU A 556 -48.89 -13.09 35.27
C GLU A 556 -49.80 -13.27 34.03
N PRO A 557 -50.00 -14.50 33.53
CA PRO A 557 -50.54 -14.73 32.21
C PRO A 557 -52.08 -14.63 32.15
N ALA A 558 -52.59 -13.80 31.23
CA ALA A 558 -53.96 -13.89 30.75
C ALA A 558 -53.99 -14.66 29.42
N GLU A 559 -54.43 -15.89 29.48
CA GLU A 559 -54.87 -16.65 28.31
C GLU A 559 -56.08 -15.96 27.67
N SER A 560 -56.04 -15.54 26.40
CA SER A 560 -57.18 -15.55 25.47
C SER A 560 -57.11 -14.57 24.28
N GLU A 561 -55.97 -14.31 23.64
CA GLU A 561 -56.00 -13.52 22.39
C GLU A 561 -55.31 -14.14 21.18
N SER A 562 -54.58 -15.25 21.31
CA SER A 562 -53.82 -15.83 20.19
C SER A 562 -54.64 -16.75 19.25
N LYS A 563 -55.87 -17.11 19.60
CA LYS A 563 -56.75 -17.98 18.75
C LYS A 563 -57.58 -17.18 17.75
N LEU A 564 -57.93 -15.93 18.05
CA LEU A 564 -58.73 -15.07 17.16
C LEU A 564 -57.98 -14.53 15.95
N SER A 565 -56.67 -14.34 16.06
CA SER A 565 -55.83 -13.82 14.96
C SER A 565 -55.60 -14.88 13.87
N TYR A 566 -55.51 -16.16 14.21
CA TYR A 566 -55.24 -17.25 13.26
C TYR A 566 -56.47 -17.60 12.40
N GLU A 567 -57.67 -17.52 12.95
CA GLU A 567 -58.92 -17.76 12.21
C GLU A 567 -59.27 -16.61 11.27
N ALA A 568 -59.00 -15.37 11.64
CA ALA A 568 -59.18 -14.20 10.78
C ALA A 568 -58.25 -14.21 9.56
N GLN A 569 -57.02 -14.68 9.74
CA GLN A 569 -56.05 -14.81 8.66
C GLN A 569 -56.38 -15.98 7.70
N LYS A 570 -57.01 -17.03 8.20
CA LYS A 570 -57.49 -18.17 7.39
C LYS A 570 -58.71 -17.84 6.57
N GLU A 571 -59.60 -16.97 7.05
CA GLU A 571 -60.75 -16.47 6.28
C GLU A 571 -60.32 -15.46 5.17
N LEU A 572 -59.31 -14.62 5.44
CA LEU A 572 -58.79 -13.70 4.45
C LEU A 572 -58.14 -14.44 3.26
N ASN A 573 -57.42 -15.50 3.53
CA ASN A 573 -56.77 -16.32 2.49
C ASN A 573 -57.78 -17.20 1.71
N LYS A 574 -59.03 -17.38 2.20
CA LYS A 574 -60.12 -18.08 1.49
C LYS A 574 -60.89 -17.17 0.55
N LYS A 575 -60.77 -15.83 0.69
CA LYS A 575 -61.40 -14.83 -0.19
C LYS A 575 -60.52 -14.38 -1.36
N ILE A 576 -59.26 -14.80 -1.38
CA ILE A 576 -58.27 -14.47 -2.41
C ILE A 576 -58.03 -15.63 -3.42
N ARG A 577 -58.73 -16.77 -3.23
CA ARG A 577 -58.73 -17.86 -4.21
C ARG A 577 -60.03 -17.89 -5.02
#